data_120f07cede9bf9c962f5250c11628df8
#
_entry.id   120f07cede9bf9c962f5250c11628df8
#
_cell.length_a   1.000
_cell.length_b   1.000
_cell.length_c   1.000
_cell.angle_alpha   90.00
_cell.angle_beta   90.00
_cell.angle_gamma   90.00
#
_symmetry.space_group_name_H-M   'P 1'
#
loop_
_entity.id
_entity.type
_entity.pdbx_description
1 polymer ?
#
loop_
_entity_poly.entity_id
_entity_poly.type
_entity_poly.pdbx_seq_one_letter_code
_entity_poly.pdbx_strand_id
1 'polypeptide(L)'
;MTKLLQNLERMTRKDTVSVYHRLASGRRQKVAEVFVDKSKNISEQLEYAYMQTNSINDGWWNNNDVKKYFTSEFCRSTNVGDSLEIAGDYYKCEIVGFKKQXXK
;
A
#
# COMPACT_ATOMS: atom_id res chain seq x y z
N MET A 1 -29.78 6.29 0.63
CA MET A 1 -29.32 5.54 1.65
C MET A 1 -28.60 4.31 1.25
N THR A 2 -29.11 3.56 0.37
CA THR A 2 -28.38 2.40 -0.04
C THR A 2 -27.01 2.75 -0.54
N LYS A 3 -26.89 3.85 -1.23
CA LYS A 3 -25.61 4.22 -1.73
C LYS A 3 -24.62 4.45 -0.62
N LEU A 4 -25.06 5.08 0.43
CA LEU A 4 -24.21 5.32 1.56
C LEU A 4 -23.79 4.01 2.21
N LEU A 5 -24.72 3.09 2.35
CA LEU A 5 -24.38 1.82 2.94
C LEU A 5 -23.39 1.05 2.10
N GLN A 6 -23.56 1.10 0.81
CA GLN A 6 -22.62 0.42 -0.05
C GLN A 6 -21.22 0.96 0.08
N ASN A 7 -21.12 2.27 0.20
CA ASN A 7 -19.80 2.86 0.37
C ASN A 7 -19.17 2.41 1.67
N LEU A 8 -19.96 2.35 2.72
CA LEU A 8 -19.45 1.88 3.99
C LEU A 8 -18.97 0.45 3.90
N GLU A 9 -19.74 -0.37 3.23
CA GLU A 9 -19.36 -1.75 3.08
C GLU A 9 -18.07 -1.90 2.34
N ARG A 10 -17.90 -1.14 1.28
CA ARG A 10 -16.67 -1.22 0.54
C ARG A 10 -15.49 -0.81 1.38
N MET A 11 -15.69 0.22 2.18
CA MET A 11 -14.61 0.68 3.02
C MET A 11 -14.23 -0.35 4.06
N THR A 12 -15.20 -1.08 4.56
CA THR A 12 -14.87 -2.06 5.58
C THR A 12 -14.37 -3.37 5.00
N ARG A 13 -14.47 -3.53 3.69
CA ARG A 13 -14.00 -4.75 3.10
C ARG A 13 -12.53 -4.84 2.93
N LYS A 14 -11.85 -3.84 3.29
CA LYS A 14 -10.42 -3.92 3.23
C LYS A 14 -9.86 -4.15 1.86
N ASP A 15 -10.35 -3.43 0.90
CA ASP A 15 -9.75 -3.50 -0.41
C ASP A 15 -8.70 -2.42 -0.53
N THR A 16 -7.86 -2.31 0.48
CA THR A 16 -6.73 -1.41 0.46
C THR A 16 -5.47 -2.14 0.85
N VAL A 17 -4.36 -1.64 0.33
CA VAL A 17 -3.05 -2.13 0.70
C VAL A 17 -2.35 -0.99 1.42
N SER A 18 -1.90 -1.24 2.65
CA SER A 18 -1.17 -0.23 3.40
C SER A 18 0.29 -0.31 3.02
N VAL A 19 0.91 0.84 2.81
CA VAL A 19 2.30 0.90 2.38
C VAL A 19 3.15 1.44 3.51
N TYR A 20 4.20 0.70 3.86
CA TYR A 20 5.11 1.09 4.92
C TYR A 20 6.51 1.22 4.37
N HIS A 21 7.16 2.32 4.68
CA HIS A 21 8.55 2.53 4.30
C HIS A 21 9.45 2.20 5.47
N ARG A 22 10.55 1.55 5.16
CA ARG A 22 11.50 1.19 6.18
C ARG A 22 12.38 2.40 6.51
N LEU A 23 12.50 2.70 7.78
CA LEU A 23 13.31 3.81 8.22
C LEU A 23 14.73 3.34 8.49
N ALA A 24 15.64 4.30 8.63
CA ALA A 24 17.03 3.98 8.91
C ALA A 24 17.17 3.18 10.19
N SER A 25 16.25 3.39 11.12
CA SER A 25 16.28 2.68 12.39
C SER A 25 15.82 1.23 12.25
N GLY A 26 15.29 0.87 11.09
CA GLY A 26 14.72 -0.46 10.90
C GLY A 26 13.24 -0.51 11.17
N ARG A 27 12.67 0.56 11.69
CA ARG A 27 11.23 0.58 11.95
C ARG A 27 10.49 0.88 10.67
N ARG A 28 9.21 0.59 10.69
CA ARG A 28 8.35 0.84 9.55
C ARG A 28 7.46 2.04 9.82
N GLN A 29 7.27 2.84 8.79
CA GLN A 29 6.39 3.98 8.89
C GLN A 29 5.35 3.90 7.80
N LYS A 30 4.09 3.95 8.17
CA LYS A 30 3.02 3.92 7.19
C LYS A 30 3.01 5.24 6.43
N VAL A 31 3.08 5.15 5.11
CA VAL A 31 3.10 6.36 4.29
C VAL A 31 1.88 6.48 3.37
N ALA A 32 1.16 5.39 3.15
CA ALA A 32 0.04 5.47 2.24
C ALA A 32 -0.86 4.27 2.36
N GLU A 33 -2.07 4.43 1.85
CA GLU A 33 -2.97 3.31 1.59
C GLU A 33 -3.35 3.39 0.13
N VAL A 34 -3.34 2.26 -0.55
CA VAL A 34 -3.67 2.21 -1.96
C VAL A 34 -4.93 1.40 -2.13
N PHE A 35 -5.92 1.98 -2.80
CA PHE A 35 -7.15 1.25 -3.06
C PHE A 35 -6.92 0.27 -4.20
N VAL A 36 -7.25 -0.97 -3.97
CA VAL A 36 -6.99 -2.02 -4.94
C VAL A 36 -8.26 -2.77 -5.27
N ASP A 37 -8.23 -3.50 -6.35
CA ASP A 37 -9.36 -4.31 -6.79
C ASP A 37 -9.30 -5.62 -6.05
N LYS A 38 -10.21 -5.82 -5.10
CA LYS A 38 -10.14 -7.01 -4.28
C LYS A 38 -10.52 -8.27 -5.04
N SER A 39 -10.98 -8.16 -6.25
CA SER A 39 -11.24 -9.34 -7.06
C SER A 39 -9.96 -9.91 -7.64
N LYS A 40 -8.88 -9.15 -7.57
CA LYS A 40 -7.59 -9.64 -8.05
C LYS A 40 -6.93 -10.48 -6.98
N ASN A 41 -5.99 -11.33 -7.37
CA ASN A 41 -5.30 -12.12 -6.37
C ASN A 41 -4.32 -11.25 -5.58
N ILE A 42 -3.79 -11.78 -4.51
CA ILE A 42 -2.94 -11.02 -3.60
C ILE A 42 -1.72 -10.46 -4.33
N SER A 43 -1.12 -11.28 -5.17
CA SER A 43 0.08 -10.83 -5.87
C SER A 43 -0.21 -9.63 -6.74
N GLU A 44 -1.32 -9.66 -7.45
CA GLU A 44 -1.69 -8.54 -8.30
C GLU A 44 -2.01 -7.29 -7.50
N GLN A 45 -2.65 -7.47 -6.35
CA GLN A 45 -2.95 -6.32 -5.50
C GLN A 45 -1.67 -5.69 -4.99
N LEU A 46 -0.70 -6.51 -4.60
CA LEU A 46 0.57 -5.99 -4.12
C LEU A 46 1.31 -5.26 -5.22
N GLU A 47 1.31 -5.84 -6.43
CA GLU A 47 1.99 -5.18 -7.53
C GLU A 47 1.37 -3.84 -7.86
N TYR A 48 0.06 -3.78 -7.82
CA TYR A 48 -0.61 -2.53 -8.11
C TYR A 48 -0.23 -1.46 -7.08
N ALA A 49 -0.24 -1.83 -5.81
CA ALA A 49 0.11 -0.87 -4.77
C ALA A 49 1.56 -0.42 -4.92
N TYR A 50 2.43 -1.35 -5.25
CA TYR A 50 3.83 -1.00 -5.44
C TYR A 50 3.98 -0.01 -6.60
N MET A 51 3.31 -0.29 -7.71
CA MET A 51 3.38 0.59 -8.86
C MET A 51 2.85 1.97 -8.56
N GLN A 52 1.76 2.04 -7.82
CA GLN A 52 1.16 3.32 -7.52
C GLN A 52 2.01 4.18 -6.61
N THR A 53 2.90 3.58 -5.86
CA THR A 53 3.73 4.33 -4.92
C THR A 53 5.20 4.31 -5.33
N ASN A 54 5.48 3.92 -6.55
CA ASN A 54 6.85 3.85 -7.05
C ASN A 54 7.04 4.71 -8.28
N SER A 55 6.46 5.88 -8.29
CA SER A 55 6.59 6.78 -9.43
C SER A 55 7.70 7.77 -9.15
N ILE A 56 8.61 7.92 -10.08
CA ILE A 56 9.73 8.84 -9.88
C ILE A 56 9.50 10.18 -10.56
N ASN A 57 8.54 10.25 -11.48
CA ASN A 57 8.35 11.50 -12.20
C ASN A 57 7.42 12.47 -11.49
N ASP A 58 6.39 11.95 -10.89
CA ASP A 58 5.40 12.81 -10.22
C ASP A 58 5.27 12.36 -8.79
N GLY A 59 4.66 13.20 -7.98
CA GLY A 59 4.35 12.78 -6.63
C GLY A 59 3.38 11.62 -6.67
N TRP A 60 3.84 10.45 -6.26
CA TRP A 60 2.97 9.28 -6.33
C TRP A 60 1.79 9.41 -5.38
N TRP A 61 1.92 10.28 -4.39
CA TRP A 61 0.84 10.47 -3.44
C TRP A 61 -0.33 11.23 -4.03
N ASN A 62 -0.18 11.73 -5.24
CA ASN A 62 -1.27 12.42 -5.93
C ASN A 62 -2.08 11.46 -6.80
N ASN A 63 -1.70 10.21 -6.90
CA ASN A 63 -2.47 9.25 -7.69
C ASN A 63 -3.85 9.07 -7.10
N ASN A 64 -4.83 8.84 -7.95
CA ASN A 64 -6.21 8.76 -7.50
C ASN A 64 -6.47 7.66 -6.48
N ASP A 65 -5.79 6.56 -6.61
CA ASP A 65 -6.03 5.43 -5.72
C ASP A 65 -5.15 5.44 -4.49
N VAL A 66 -4.42 6.51 -4.27
CA VAL A 66 -3.48 6.58 -3.16
C VAL A 66 -3.95 7.59 -2.13
N LYS A 67 -3.99 7.16 -0.88
CA LYS A 67 -4.30 8.04 0.22
C LYS A 67 -3.01 8.29 1.00
N LYS A 68 -2.65 9.57 1.12
CA LYS A 68 -1.40 9.95 1.74
C LYS A 68 -1.47 9.87 3.25
N TYR A 69 -0.42 9.33 3.88
CA TYR A 69 -0.36 9.22 5.33
C TYR A 69 0.88 9.88 5.93
N PHE A 70 1.63 10.61 5.15
CA PHE A 70 2.77 11.35 5.69
C PHE A 70 2.48 12.83 5.63
N THR A 71 3.19 13.62 6.42
CA THR A 71 2.90 15.04 6.51
C THR A 71 3.91 15.92 5.78
N SER A 72 5.06 15.38 5.43
CA SER A 72 6.04 16.17 4.71
C SER A 72 5.57 16.40 3.28
N GLU A 73 6.25 17.29 2.60
CA GLU A 73 5.86 17.61 1.22
C GLU A 73 6.37 16.60 0.23
N PHE A 74 7.27 15.73 0.65
CA PHE A 74 7.87 14.77 -0.24
C PHE A 74 8.07 13.45 0.46
N CYS A 75 7.92 12.38 -0.28
CA CYS A 75 8.18 11.05 0.23
C CYS A 75 8.78 10.24 -0.89
N ARG A 76 9.85 9.53 -0.59
CA ARG A 76 10.49 8.72 -1.61
C ARG A 76 9.56 7.63 -2.10
N SER A 77 9.88 7.07 -3.24
CA SER A 77 9.11 5.97 -3.79
C SER A 77 9.32 4.70 -2.96
N THR A 78 8.30 3.86 -2.99
CA THR A 78 8.40 2.56 -2.34
C THR A 78 9.47 1.75 -3.05
N ASN A 79 10.26 1.04 -2.29
CA ASN A 79 11.43 0.38 -2.82
C ASN A 79 11.61 -0.99 -2.19
N VAL A 80 12.60 -1.69 -2.66
CA VAL A 80 12.95 -2.99 -2.09
C VAL A 80 13.29 -2.78 -0.61
N GLY A 81 12.74 -3.66 0.22
CA GLY A 81 12.94 -3.53 1.66
C GLY A 81 11.77 -2.90 2.37
N ASP A 82 10.92 -2.21 1.64
CA ASP A 82 9.70 -1.67 2.23
C ASP A 82 8.66 -2.77 2.34
N SER A 83 7.56 -2.49 3.02
CA SER A 83 6.55 -3.51 3.26
C SER A 83 5.18 -3.04 2.84
N LEU A 84 4.36 -3.99 2.44
CA LEU A 84 2.96 -3.75 2.10
C LEU A 84 2.12 -4.66 2.98
N GLU A 85 0.98 -4.17 3.40
CA GLU A 85 0.11 -4.93 4.30
C GLU A 85 -1.26 -5.10 3.69
N ILE A 86 -1.74 -6.34 3.69
CA ILE A 86 -3.10 -6.66 3.27
C ILE A 86 -3.74 -7.48 4.37
N ALA A 87 -4.84 -6.97 4.92
CA ALA A 87 -5.63 -7.72 5.90
C ALA A 87 -4.78 -8.29 7.03
N GLY A 88 -3.83 -7.53 7.50
CA GLY A 88 -3.03 -7.96 8.63
C GLY A 88 -1.79 -8.73 8.29
N ASP A 89 -1.61 -9.09 7.03
CA ASP A 89 -0.42 -9.80 6.61
C ASP A 89 0.54 -8.84 5.95
N TYR A 90 1.80 -8.90 6.33
CA TYR A 90 2.83 -8.02 5.79
C TYR A 90 3.64 -8.74 4.73
N TYR A 91 3.93 -8.02 3.65
CA TYR A 91 4.71 -8.56 2.55
C TYR A 91 5.87 -7.62 2.29
N LYS A 92 7.07 -8.17 2.30
CA LYS A 92 8.26 -7.39 2.08
C LYS A 92 8.52 -7.27 0.59
N CYS A 93 8.83 -6.07 0.13
CA CYS A 93 9.16 -5.85 -1.27
C CYS A 93 10.55 -6.39 -1.55
N GLU A 94 10.66 -7.26 -2.53
CA GLU A 94 11.94 -7.86 -2.88
C GLU A 94 12.27 -7.49 -4.32
N ILE A 95 13.47 -7.81 -4.72
CA ILE A 95 13.90 -7.53 -6.07
C ILE A 95 12.94 -8.19 -7.05
N VAL A 96 12.51 -9.39 -6.73
CA VAL A 96 11.52 -10.07 -7.56
C VAL A 96 10.35 -10.43 -6.66
N GLY A 97 9.23 -9.75 -6.87
CA GLY A 97 8.01 -10.10 -6.15
C GLY A 97 7.98 -9.65 -4.71
N PHE A 98 7.18 -10.34 -3.93
CA PHE A 98 6.95 -9.97 -2.54
C PHE A 98 7.03 -11.21 -1.68
N LYS A 99 7.58 -11.05 -0.48
CA LYS A 99 7.73 -12.18 0.42
C LYS A 99 6.89 -11.96 1.66
N LYS A 100 5.98 -12.86 1.95
CA LYS A 100 5.14 -12.78 3.13
C LYS A 100 6.00 -12.97 4.37
N GLN A 101 5.86 -11.93 5.11
CA GLN A 101 6.65 -12.02 6.33
C GLN A 101 5.91 -12.81 7.38
N UNK A 102 6.26 -14.14 7.69
CA UNK A 102 5.64 -14.95 8.52
C UNK A 102 6.04 -14.80 9.78
N UNK A 103 6.38 -15.13 9.93
CA UNK A 103 6.50 -15.44 10.90
C UNK A 103 6.85 -14.70 11.81
N LYS A 104 6.32 -14.50 12.30
CA LYS A 104 6.63 -13.67 12.97
C LYS A 104 6.67 -13.81 14.07
#